data_4c5d67edc560b8ab96c8e6fe22a925af
#
_entry.id   4c5d67edc560b8ab96c8e6fe22a925af
#
_cell.length_a   1.000
_cell.length_b   1.000
_cell.length_c   1.000
_cell.angle_alpha   90.00
_cell.angle_beta   90.00
_cell.angle_gamma   90.00
#
_symmetry.space_group_name_H-M   'P 1'
#
loop_
_entity.id
_entity.type
_entity.pdbx_description
1 polymer ?
#
loop_
_entity_poly.entity_id
_entity_poly.type
_entity_poly.pdbx_seq_one_letter_code
_entity_poly.pdbx_strand_id
1 'polypeptide(L)'
;HKRLLDLDLGPNTGGMGAYSPAPIVTPELHRKIMSEVIEPTTEGMKKDGIEFSGFLYAGLMIDKDNNIKTLEFNCRMGDPETQPILFRLKSDLFEILLAAANKDIKNYEAKWEVGSAITVVIAADNYPNQPKINDEILNYNNNNKDAYIFHAGTILKNKRIYTAGGRVLGVTAKGDSLKNAQEMAYALVKKIEFNGMQYRADIGNKALMKDL
;
A
#
# COMPACT_ATOMS: atom_id res chain seq x y z
N HIS A 1 -0.32 -6.40 4.82
CA HIS A 1 0.54 -7.21 5.71
C HIS A 1 0.86 -6.39 6.96
N LYS A 2 0.10 -6.59 8.03
CA LYS A 2 0.13 -5.73 9.22
C LYS A 2 1.14 -6.19 10.30
N ARG A 3 1.51 -7.46 10.30
CA ARG A 3 2.50 -8.01 11.24
C ARG A 3 3.92 -7.74 10.77
N LEU A 4 4.84 -7.60 11.72
CA LEU A 4 6.25 -7.27 11.46
C LEU A 4 7.00 -8.36 10.70
N LEU A 5 6.80 -9.61 11.09
CA LEU A 5 7.57 -10.76 10.60
C LEU A 5 6.81 -11.58 9.57
N ASP A 6 7.54 -12.39 8.82
CA ASP A 6 6.99 -13.36 7.89
C ASP A 6 5.95 -14.27 8.57
N LEU A 7 5.08 -14.87 7.77
CA LEU A 7 3.97 -15.73 8.21
C LEU A 7 3.01 -15.05 9.20
N ASP A 8 2.90 -13.71 9.15
CA ASP A 8 2.12 -12.87 10.07
C ASP A 8 2.47 -13.07 11.54
N LEU A 9 3.73 -13.26 11.84
CA LEU A 9 4.25 -13.32 13.20
C LEU A 9 4.70 -11.94 13.69
N GLY A 10 5.02 -11.87 15.00
CA GLY A 10 5.50 -10.65 15.65
C GLY A 10 4.38 -9.63 15.96
N PRO A 11 4.75 -8.41 16.36
CA PRO A 11 3.81 -7.36 16.73
C PRO A 11 3.06 -6.78 15.52
N ASN A 12 1.92 -6.12 15.78
CA ASN A 12 1.25 -5.28 14.80
C ASN A 12 2.10 -4.05 14.48
N THR A 13 2.02 -3.60 13.24
CA THR A 13 2.75 -2.43 12.72
C THR A 13 1.80 -1.48 11.99
N GLY A 14 2.32 -0.39 11.43
CA GLY A 14 1.59 0.46 10.50
C GLY A 14 1.37 -0.15 9.12
N GLY A 15 1.97 -1.32 8.84
CA GLY A 15 1.94 -2.03 7.57
C GLY A 15 3.35 -2.25 7.01
N MET A 16 3.65 -3.51 6.67
CA MET A 16 4.96 -3.94 6.16
C MET A 16 4.98 -4.16 4.64
N GLY A 17 3.84 -4.00 3.99
CA GLY A 17 3.72 -4.11 2.56
C GLY A 17 2.27 -4.29 2.10
N ALA A 18 2.05 -4.03 0.82
CA ALA A 18 0.76 -4.15 0.16
C ALA A 18 0.95 -4.48 -1.32
N TYR A 19 -0.11 -4.96 -1.97
CA TYR A 19 -0.13 -5.19 -3.41
C TYR A 19 -1.50 -4.85 -4.00
N SER A 20 -1.52 -4.55 -5.28
CA SER A 20 -2.73 -4.21 -6.04
C SER A 20 -2.65 -4.82 -7.46
N PRO A 21 -3.77 -5.41 -7.97
CA PRO A 21 -5.03 -5.70 -7.28
C PRO A 21 -4.89 -6.82 -6.27
N ALA A 22 -5.88 -6.96 -5.38
CA ALA A 22 -5.97 -8.10 -4.48
C ALA A 22 -6.78 -9.23 -5.18
N PRO A 23 -6.20 -10.40 -5.51
CA PRO A 23 -6.89 -11.45 -6.28
C PRO A 23 -8.13 -12.01 -5.57
N ILE A 24 -8.18 -11.92 -4.25
CA ILE A 24 -9.35 -12.33 -3.47
C ILE A 24 -10.59 -11.48 -3.79
N VAL A 25 -10.40 -10.25 -4.25
CA VAL A 25 -11.51 -9.34 -4.58
C VAL A 25 -11.95 -9.60 -6.03
N THR A 26 -12.77 -10.64 -6.19
CA THR A 26 -13.43 -10.93 -7.48
C THR A 26 -14.40 -9.82 -7.86
N PRO A 27 -14.84 -9.71 -9.13
CA PRO A 27 -15.87 -8.75 -9.54
C PRO A 27 -17.18 -8.87 -8.74
N GLU A 28 -17.56 -10.07 -8.34
CA GLU A 28 -18.72 -10.32 -7.51
C GLU A 28 -18.51 -9.77 -6.08
N LEU A 29 -17.38 -10.12 -5.45
CA LEU A 29 -17.04 -9.62 -4.12
C LEU A 29 -16.88 -8.09 -4.13
N HIS A 30 -16.32 -7.52 -5.18
CA HIS A 30 -16.23 -6.07 -5.34
C HIS A 30 -17.62 -5.42 -5.32
N ARG A 31 -18.59 -5.93 -6.12
CA ARG A 31 -19.98 -5.42 -6.10
C ARG A 31 -20.59 -5.53 -4.70
N LYS A 32 -20.37 -6.66 -4.01
CA LYS A 32 -20.86 -6.88 -2.65
C LYS A 32 -20.25 -5.87 -1.66
N ILE A 33 -18.92 -5.62 -1.74
CA ILE A 33 -18.24 -4.61 -0.91
C ILE A 33 -18.86 -3.22 -1.15
N MET A 34 -19.06 -2.85 -2.41
CA MET A 34 -19.67 -1.55 -2.74
C MET A 34 -21.06 -1.42 -2.13
N SER A 35 -21.96 -2.38 -2.39
CA SER A 35 -23.35 -2.30 -1.96
C SER A 35 -23.57 -2.52 -0.46
N GLU A 36 -22.74 -3.31 0.22
CA GLU A 36 -22.94 -3.63 1.65
C GLU A 36 -22.10 -2.76 2.60
N VAL A 37 -21.01 -2.14 2.10
CA VAL A 37 -20.08 -1.38 2.95
C VAL A 37 -19.93 0.06 2.49
N ILE A 38 -19.49 0.30 1.26
CA ILE A 38 -19.08 1.64 0.82
C ILE A 38 -20.30 2.56 0.64
N GLU A 39 -21.27 2.13 -0.16
CA GLU A 39 -22.48 2.93 -0.45
C GLU A 39 -23.29 3.21 0.82
N PRO A 40 -23.61 2.23 1.70
CA PRO A 40 -24.29 2.52 2.94
C PRO A 40 -23.54 3.47 3.87
N THR A 41 -22.20 3.40 3.90
CA THR A 41 -21.38 4.31 4.71
C THR A 41 -21.48 5.75 4.20
N THR A 42 -21.35 5.96 2.91
CA THR A 42 -21.43 7.31 2.30
C THR A 42 -22.85 7.88 2.39
N GLU A 43 -23.87 7.05 2.19
CA GLU A 43 -25.27 7.44 2.38
C GLU A 43 -25.60 7.77 3.83
N GLY A 44 -25.07 6.98 4.78
CA GLY A 44 -25.22 7.25 6.21
C GLY A 44 -24.64 8.60 6.60
N MET A 45 -23.41 8.89 6.18
CA MET A 45 -22.78 10.20 6.40
C MET A 45 -23.64 11.34 5.83
N LYS A 46 -24.16 11.18 4.60
CA LYS A 46 -25.04 12.17 4.00
C LYS A 46 -26.33 12.40 4.78
N LYS A 47 -26.96 11.33 5.30
CA LYS A 47 -28.16 11.44 6.17
C LYS A 47 -27.86 12.17 7.48
N ASP A 48 -26.65 12.01 8.01
CA ASP A 48 -26.19 12.71 9.21
C ASP A 48 -25.73 14.15 8.94
N GLY A 49 -25.90 14.65 7.70
CA GLY A 49 -25.53 16.01 7.31
C GLY A 49 -24.04 16.18 7.08
N ILE A 50 -23.27 15.10 6.97
CA ILE A 50 -21.82 15.13 6.72
C ILE A 50 -21.57 15.07 5.21
N GLU A 51 -21.12 16.17 4.62
CA GLU A 51 -20.63 16.17 3.26
C GLU A 51 -19.21 15.60 3.22
N PHE A 52 -19.09 14.33 2.80
CA PHE A 52 -17.80 13.69 2.62
C PHE A 52 -17.32 13.83 1.17
N SER A 53 -16.11 14.36 1.00
CA SER A 53 -15.39 14.39 -0.27
C SER A 53 -13.92 14.02 -0.03
N GLY A 54 -13.39 13.04 -0.76
CA GLY A 54 -12.02 12.57 -0.60
C GLY A 54 -11.92 11.06 -0.70
N PHE A 55 -10.87 10.51 -0.09
CA PHE A 55 -10.63 9.07 -0.07
C PHE A 55 -11.31 8.42 1.13
N LEU A 56 -12.18 7.46 0.87
CA LEU A 56 -12.71 6.55 1.88
C LEU A 56 -11.96 5.22 1.79
N TYR A 57 -11.11 4.95 2.77
CA TYR A 57 -10.45 3.66 2.94
C TYR A 57 -11.30 2.79 3.87
N ALA A 58 -11.64 1.58 3.43
CA ALA A 58 -12.29 0.57 4.25
C ALA A 58 -11.34 -0.61 4.45
N GLY A 59 -10.90 -0.81 5.69
CA GLY A 59 -10.18 -2.01 6.10
C GLY A 59 -11.15 -3.17 6.30
N LEU A 60 -11.06 -4.19 5.44
CA LEU A 60 -12.00 -5.29 5.43
C LEU A 60 -11.30 -6.62 5.75
N MET A 61 -12.02 -7.49 6.45
CA MET A 61 -11.68 -8.91 6.58
C MET A 61 -12.70 -9.73 5.80
N ILE A 62 -12.20 -10.56 4.90
CA ILE A 62 -13.01 -11.47 4.09
C ILE A 62 -12.74 -12.89 4.59
N ASP A 63 -13.78 -13.60 5.03
CA ASP A 63 -13.66 -14.99 5.44
C ASP A 63 -13.76 -15.95 4.24
N LYS A 64 -13.59 -17.26 4.50
CA LYS A 64 -13.64 -18.31 3.47
C LYS A 64 -15.00 -18.43 2.78
N ASP A 65 -16.07 -17.95 3.39
CA ASP A 65 -17.43 -17.97 2.89
C ASP A 65 -17.83 -16.64 2.21
N ASN A 66 -16.83 -15.76 1.94
CA ASN A 66 -17.00 -14.41 1.39
C ASN A 66 -17.87 -13.48 2.24
N ASN A 67 -17.94 -13.72 3.56
CA ASN A 67 -18.55 -12.74 4.47
C ASN A 67 -17.57 -11.58 4.71
N ILE A 68 -18.12 -10.36 4.68
CA ILE A 68 -17.35 -9.13 4.83
C ILE A 68 -17.51 -8.64 6.28
N LYS A 69 -16.36 -8.38 6.91
CA LYS A 69 -16.30 -7.71 8.21
C LYS A 69 -15.48 -6.44 8.09
N THR A 70 -16.08 -5.30 8.39
CA THR A 70 -15.37 -4.03 8.43
C THR A 70 -14.58 -3.92 9.72
N LEU A 71 -13.28 -3.65 9.59
CA LEU A 71 -12.37 -3.45 10.72
C LEU A 71 -12.24 -1.97 11.08
N GLU A 72 -12.06 -1.12 10.07
CA GLU A 72 -11.88 0.31 10.25
C GLU A 72 -12.23 1.08 8.97
N PHE A 73 -12.54 2.36 9.13
CA PHE A 73 -12.55 3.33 8.05
C PHE A 73 -11.49 4.40 8.28
N ASN A 74 -10.92 4.92 7.19
CA ASN A 74 -10.03 6.07 7.21
C ASN A 74 -10.42 7.05 6.11
N CYS A 75 -10.32 8.35 6.37
CA CYS A 75 -10.61 9.42 5.39
C CYS A 75 -9.33 9.86 4.64
N ARG A 76 -8.49 8.92 4.33
CA ARG A 76 -7.24 9.05 3.57
C ARG A 76 -6.92 7.74 2.88
N MET A 77 -5.98 7.80 1.95
CA MET A 77 -5.42 6.56 1.38
C MET A 77 -4.65 5.76 2.42
N GLY A 78 -4.54 4.46 2.20
CA GLY A 78 -3.78 3.55 3.06
C GLY A 78 -2.27 3.78 2.99
N ASP A 79 -1.57 3.37 4.01
CA ASP A 79 -0.12 3.39 4.11
C ASP A 79 0.36 2.01 4.64
N PRO A 80 0.92 1.14 3.78
CA PRO A 80 1.59 1.43 2.49
C PRO A 80 0.76 1.12 1.22
N GLU A 81 -0.56 1.15 1.24
CA GLU A 81 -1.41 0.80 0.09
C GLU A 81 -1.39 1.85 -1.02
N THR A 82 -1.14 3.12 -0.70
CA THR A 82 -1.10 4.23 -1.66
C THR A 82 -0.12 3.96 -2.81
N GLN A 83 1.08 3.49 -2.48
CA GLN A 83 2.15 3.31 -3.44
C GLN A 83 1.77 2.30 -4.55
N PRO A 84 1.38 1.04 -4.25
CA PRO A 84 1.04 0.09 -5.30
C PRO A 84 -0.25 0.46 -6.03
N ILE A 85 -1.20 1.16 -5.39
CA ILE A 85 -2.42 1.64 -6.05
C ILE A 85 -2.06 2.70 -7.09
N LEU A 86 -1.35 3.76 -6.70
CA LEU A 86 -0.99 4.85 -7.60
C LEU A 86 0.01 4.42 -8.68
N PHE A 87 0.85 3.42 -8.40
CA PHE A 87 1.77 2.86 -9.39
C PHE A 87 1.06 2.15 -10.55
N ARG A 88 -0.20 1.75 -10.34
CA ARG A 88 -1.09 1.20 -11.37
C ARG A 88 -2.05 2.23 -11.96
N LEU A 89 -2.15 3.42 -11.38
CA LEU A 89 -3.06 4.43 -11.91
C LEU A 89 -2.54 4.96 -13.25
N LYS A 90 -3.36 4.83 -14.30
CA LYS A 90 -3.07 5.34 -15.65
C LYS A 90 -3.67 6.72 -15.88
N SER A 91 -4.80 7.02 -15.24
CA SER A 91 -5.40 8.35 -15.25
C SER A 91 -4.53 9.37 -14.52
N ASP A 92 -4.62 10.62 -14.92
CA ASP A 92 -3.99 11.72 -14.20
C ASP A 92 -4.64 11.90 -12.82
N LEU A 93 -3.84 11.77 -11.75
CA LEU A 93 -4.33 11.93 -10.39
C LEU A 93 -4.84 13.35 -10.11
N PHE A 94 -4.21 14.36 -10.72
CA PHE A 94 -4.63 15.75 -10.54
C PHE A 94 -6.05 15.96 -11.07
N GLU A 95 -6.39 15.42 -12.23
CA GLU A 95 -7.74 15.50 -12.80
C GLU A 95 -8.79 14.80 -11.91
N ILE A 96 -8.44 13.65 -11.33
CA ILE A 96 -9.31 12.95 -10.37
C ILE A 96 -9.57 13.83 -9.14
N LEU A 97 -8.52 14.41 -8.58
CA LEU A 97 -8.62 15.25 -7.38
C LEU A 97 -9.38 16.55 -7.67
N LEU A 98 -9.17 17.13 -8.83
CA LEU A 98 -9.90 18.32 -9.27
C LEU A 98 -11.41 18.03 -9.46
N ALA A 99 -11.75 16.91 -10.10
CA ALA A 99 -13.14 16.48 -10.24
C ALA A 99 -13.81 16.23 -8.87
N ALA A 100 -13.08 15.63 -7.92
CA ALA A 100 -13.57 15.43 -6.56
C ALA A 100 -13.78 16.76 -5.82
N ALA A 101 -12.85 17.70 -5.93
CA ALA A 101 -12.95 19.01 -5.31
C ALA A 101 -14.12 19.84 -5.88
N ASN A 102 -14.39 19.70 -7.17
CA ASN A 102 -15.52 20.34 -7.86
C ASN A 102 -16.86 19.59 -7.68
N LYS A 103 -16.91 18.50 -6.90
CA LYS A 103 -18.09 17.64 -6.71
C LYS A 103 -18.61 17.00 -8.00
N ASP A 104 -17.75 16.79 -9.00
CA ASP A 104 -18.07 16.20 -10.32
C ASP A 104 -17.41 14.83 -10.54
N ILE A 105 -16.93 14.19 -9.51
CA ILE A 105 -16.21 12.90 -9.57
C ILE A 105 -17.08 11.77 -10.13
N LYS A 106 -18.41 11.84 -10.00
CA LYS A 106 -19.33 10.82 -10.52
C LYS A 106 -19.27 10.62 -12.03
N ASN A 107 -18.78 11.63 -12.76
CA ASN A 107 -18.62 11.59 -14.22
C ASN A 107 -17.21 11.14 -14.63
N TYR A 108 -16.37 10.80 -13.67
CA TYR A 108 -14.98 10.43 -13.89
C TYR A 108 -14.76 8.93 -13.65
N GLU A 109 -14.22 8.23 -14.63
CA GLU A 109 -13.82 6.84 -14.53
C GLU A 109 -12.29 6.73 -14.50
N ALA A 110 -11.72 6.27 -13.39
CA ALA A 110 -10.28 6.04 -13.27
C ALA A 110 -9.84 4.85 -14.13
N LYS A 111 -8.82 5.06 -14.95
CA LYS A 111 -8.20 4.02 -15.77
C LYS A 111 -6.98 3.46 -15.05
N TRP A 112 -6.79 2.14 -15.18
CA TRP A 112 -5.74 1.40 -14.50
C TRP A 112 -4.85 0.66 -15.49
N GLU A 113 -3.56 0.54 -15.16
CA GLU A 113 -2.64 -0.36 -15.87
C GLU A 113 -3.08 -1.81 -15.65
N VAL A 114 -2.93 -2.62 -16.69
CA VAL A 114 -3.04 -4.07 -16.59
C VAL A 114 -1.79 -4.60 -15.86
N GLY A 115 -1.97 -5.63 -15.06
CA GLY A 115 -0.88 -6.20 -14.25
C GLY A 115 -1.00 -5.83 -12.77
N SER A 116 0.08 -6.01 -12.04
CA SER A 116 0.11 -5.86 -10.59
C SER A 116 1.22 -4.94 -10.14
N ALA A 117 1.02 -4.32 -8.98
CA ALA A 117 2.08 -3.60 -8.28
C ALA A 117 2.15 -4.06 -6.82
N ILE A 118 3.33 -3.99 -6.25
CA ILE A 118 3.63 -4.38 -4.87
C ILE A 118 4.52 -3.34 -4.21
N THR A 119 4.33 -3.14 -2.92
CA THR A 119 5.25 -2.36 -2.08
C THR A 119 5.76 -3.24 -0.95
N VAL A 120 7.06 -3.28 -0.77
CA VAL A 120 7.74 -3.88 0.38
C VAL A 120 8.27 -2.74 1.25
N VAL A 121 7.86 -2.71 2.51
CA VAL A 121 8.34 -1.71 3.47
C VAL A 121 9.63 -2.21 4.11
N ILE A 122 10.63 -1.32 4.18
CA ILE A 122 11.85 -1.51 4.95
C ILE A 122 11.75 -0.63 6.20
N ALA A 123 11.87 -1.25 7.37
CA ALA A 123 11.78 -0.61 8.67
C ALA A 123 13.14 -0.57 9.37
N ALA A 124 13.30 0.38 10.29
CA ALA A 124 14.45 0.51 11.15
C ALA A 124 14.49 -0.59 12.24
N ASP A 125 15.65 -0.84 12.80
CA ASP A 125 15.82 -1.71 13.95
C ASP A 125 14.87 -1.30 15.10
N ASN A 126 14.39 -2.30 15.83
CA ASN A 126 13.46 -2.17 16.95
C ASN A 126 12.06 -1.60 16.61
N TYR A 127 11.73 -1.35 15.32
CA TYR A 127 10.34 -1.06 14.93
C TYR A 127 9.44 -2.28 15.23
N PRO A 128 8.18 -2.12 15.71
CA PRO A 128 7.40 -0.90 15.87
C PRO A 128 7.54 -0.21 17.25
N ASN A 129 8.42 -0.67 18.10
CA ASN A 129 8.62 -0.07 19.44
C ASN A 129 9.31 1.30 19.32
N GLN A 130 10.51 1.43 19.86
CA GLN A 130 11.33 2.64 19.73
C GLN A 130 12.38 2.42 18.64
N PRO A 131 12.14 2.87 17.39
CA PRO A 131 13.05 2.58 16.28
C PRO A 131 14.40 3.28 16.48
N LYS A 132 15.47 2.58 16.11
CA LYS A 132 16.79 3.20 16.00
C LYS A 132 16.86 4.07 14.76
N ILE A 133 17.37 5.27 14.90
CA ILE A 133 17.46 6.27 13.82
C ILE A 133 18.92 6.75 13.65
N ASN A 134 19.18 7.50 12.58
CA ASN A 134 20.48 8.03 12.18
C ASN A 134 21.47 6.99 11.62
N ASP A 135 20.99 5.84 11.13
CA ASP A 135 21.78 4.94 10.32
C ASP A 135 21.83 5.43 8.88
N GLU A 136 23.02 5.49 8.26
CA GLU A 136 23.20 5.88 6.87
C GLU A 136 22.60 4.81 5.94
N ILE A 137 21.80 5.25 4.95
CA ILE A 137 21.17 4.37 3.97
C ILE A 137 22.03 4.33 2.72
N LEU A 138 22.45 3.13 2.32
CA LEU A 138 23.30 2.90 1.17
C LEU A 138 22.52 2.25 0.03
N ASN A 139 23.03 2.41 -1.20
CA ASN A 139 22.55 1.70 -2.40
C ASN A 139 21.05 1.89 -2.73
N TYR A 140 20.47 3.03 -2.35
CA TYR A 140 19.04 3.34 -2.56
C TYR A 140 18.74 3.90 -3.96
N ASN A 141 19.70 3.98 -4.87
CA ASN A 141 19.49 4.48 -6.24
C ASN A 141 18.87 3.41 -7.13
N ASN A 142 17.91 3.81 -7.93
CA ASN A 142 17.24 2.95 -8.88
C ASN A 142 16.99 3.66 -10.21
N ASN A 143 17.35 3.02 -11.33
CA ASN A 143 17.14 3.51 -12.70
C ASN A 143 16.02 2.74 -13.43
N ASN A 144 15.29 1.84 -12.76
CA ASN A 144 14.23 1.08 -13.38
C ASN A 144 12.93 1.91 -13.37
N LYS A 145 12.31 2.14 -14.53
CA LYS A 145 11.04 2.89 -14.66
C LYS A 145 9.82 2.19 -14.05
N ASP A 146 9.90 0.87 -13.91
CA ASP A 146 8.81 0.04 -13.37
C ASP A 146 8.99 -0.27 -11.88
N ALA A 147 9.96 0.38 -11.24
CA ALA A 147 10.18 0.29 -9.80
C ALA A 147 10.64 1.62 -9.23
N TYR A 148 10.29 1.90 -7.97
CA TYR A 148 10.64 3.13 -7.29
C TYR A 148 10.86 2.90 -5.78
N ILE A 149 11.75 3.69 -5.18
CA ILE A 149 12.03 3.67 -3.75
C ILE A 149 11.45 4.96 -3.15
N PHE A 150 10.33 4.83 -2.45
CA PHE A 150 9.70 5.93 -1.74
C PHE A 150 10.37 6.14 -0.38
N HIS A 151 10.75 7.38 -0.11
CA HIS A 151 11.26 7.81 1.18
C HIS A 151 10.10 8.06 2.14
N ALA A 152 10.17 7.46 3.35
CA ALA A 152 9.23 7.69 4.45
C ALA A 152 10.00 8.29 5.63
N GLY A 153 10.37 7.49 6.63
CA GLY A 153 11.16 7.92 7.77
C GLY A 153 12.64 8.14 7.42
N THR A 154 12.95 9.08 6.57
CA THR A 154 14.32 9.41 6.14
C THR A 154 14.61 10.90 6.29
N ILE A 155 15.89 11.24 6.41
CA ILE A 155 16.37 12.62 6.46
C ILE A 155 17.65 12.78 5.64
N LEU A 156 17.75 13.88 4.91
CA LEU A 156 18.97 14.27 4.18
C LEU A 156 19.88 15.10 5.09
N LYS A 157 21.11 14.63 5.33
CA LYS A 157 22.17 15.35 6.07
C LYS A 157 23.47 15.27 5.29
N ASN A 158 24.10 16.40 5.02
CA ASN A 158 25.41 16.46 4.33
C ASN A 158 25.46 15.62 3.04
N LYS A 159 24.42 15.71 2.21
CA LYS A 159 24.26 14.95 0.94
C LYS A 159 24.14 13.43 1.12
N ARG A 160 23.86 12.93 2.29
CA ARG A 160 23.62 11.51 2.61
C ARG A 160 22.25 11.34 3.22
N ILE A 161 21.64 10.19 3.02
CA ILE A 161 20.32 9.86 3.56
C ILE A 161 20.49 8.98 4.79
N TYR A 162 19.73 9.29 5.83
CA TYR A 162 19.73 8.56 7.10
C TYR A 162 18.33 8.15 7.51
N THR A 163 18.23 7.09 8.30
CA THR A 163 16.97 6.70 8.94
C THR A 163 16.52 7.76 9.94
N ALA A 164 15.22 8.10 9.93
CA ALA A 164 14.63 9.13 10.80
C ALA A 164 13.25 8.73 11.33
N GLY A 165 12.84 7.47 11.16
CA GLY A 165 11.54 6.96 11.61
C GLY A 165 11.49 5.44 11.59
N GLY A 166 10.35 4.88 12.00
CA GLY A 166 10.15 3.44 12.11
C GLY A 166 10.09 2.75 10.75
N ARG A 167 9.15 3.13 9.88
CA ARG A 167 9.13 2.71 8.48
C ARG A 167 9.98 3.70 7.68
N VAL A 168 11.02 3.20 7.04
CA VAL A 168 12.09 4.02 6.46
C VAL A 168 11.90 4.21 4.96
N LEU A 169 11.69 3.12 4.23
CA LEU A 169 11.53 3.12 2.78
C LEU A 169 10.35 2.23 2.37
N GLY A 170 9.72 2.58 1.25
CA GLY A 170 8.77 1.72 0.55
C GLY A 170 9.31 1.39 -0.83
N VAL A 171 9.72 0.14 -1.04
CA VAL A 171 10.20 -0.32 -2.35
C VAL A 171 9.01 -0.82 -3.14
N THR A 172 8.64 -0.08 -4.18
CA THR A 172 7.46 -0.38 -5.00
C THR A 172 7.88 -0.79 -6.40
N ALA A 173 7.26 -1.84 -6.93
CA ALA A 173 7.45 -2.26 -8.30
C ALA A 173 6.13 -2.67 -8.94
N LYS A 174 6.03 -2.56 -10.27
CA LYS A 174 4.93 -3.08 -11.08
C LYS A 174 5.44 -4.06 -12.12
N GLY A 175 4.57 -4.98 -12.54
CA GLY A 175 4.87 -5.97 -13.57
C GLY A 175 3.59 -6.56 -14.16
N ASP A 176 3.72 -7.35 -15.22
CA ASP A 176 2.59 -8.00 -15.89
C ASP A 176 1.85 -8.99 -14.98
N SER A 177 2.52 -9.46 -13.94
CA SER A 177 1.96 -10.32 -12.90
C SER A 177 2.45 -9.89 -11.51
N LEU A 178 1.74 -10.33 -10.46
CA LEU A 178 2.17 -10.10 -9.07
C LEU A 178 3.54 -10.73 -8.80
N LYS A 179 3.81 -11.89 -9.39
CA LYS A 179 5.11 -12.57 -9.27
C LYS A 179 6.24 -11.73 -9.84
N ASN A 180 6.08 -11.19 -11.05
CA ASN A 180 7.08 -10.33 -11.68
C ASN A 180 7.32 -9.04 -10.88
N ALA A 181 6.26 -8.41 -10.41
CA ALA A 181 6.34 -7.24 -9.54
C ALA A 181 7.08 -7.55 -8.23
N GLN A 182 6.78 -8.71 -7.62
CA GLN A 182 7.41 -9.18 -6.38
C GLN A 182 8.92 -9.40 -6.58
N GLU A 183 9.31 -10.15 -7.61
CA GLU A 183 10.72 -10.43 -7.93
C GLU A 183 11.50 -9.13 -8.13
N MET A 184 10.93 -8.15 -8.85
CA MET A 184 11.54 -6.85 -9.09
C MET A 184 11.67 -6.03 -7.80
N ALA A 185 10.65 -5.98 -6.97
CA ALA A 185 10.70 -5.26 -5.69
C ALA A 185 11.78 -5.85 -4.78
N TYR A 186 11.82 -7.17 -4.61
CA TYR A 186 12.84 -7.82 -3.77
C TYR A 186 14.26 -7.75 -4.36
N ALA A 187 14.42 -7.69 -5.68
CA ALA A 187 15.72 -7.43 -6.30
C ALA A 187 16.30 -6.05 -5.92
N LEU A 188 15.42 -5.05 -5.70
CA LEU A 188 15.82 -3.74 -5.19
C LEU A 188 16.03 -3.75 -3.68
N VAL A 189 15.12 -4.34 -2.91
CA VAL A 189 15.25 -4.46 -1.43
C VAL A 189 16.61 -5.02 -1.05
N LYS A 190 17.05 -6.08 -1.75
CA LYS A 190 18.35 -6.75 -1.49
C LYS A 190 19.59 -5.89 -1.76
N LYS A 191 19.46 -4.77 -2.48
CA LYS A 191 20.57 -3.84 -2.73
C LYS A 191 20.70 -2.78 -1.65
N ILE A 192 19.59 -2.44 -0.98
CA ILE A 192 19.54 -1.39 0.03
C ILE A 192 20.17 -1.93 1.31
N GLU A 193 20.97 -1.09 1.96
CA GLU A 193 21.65 -1.45 3.20
C GLU A 193 21.60 -0.32 4.22
N PHE A 194 21.23 -0.63 5.43
CA PHE A 194 21.50 0.16 6.64
C PHE A 194 21.45 -0.76 7.87
N ASN A 195 22.02 -0.33 8.97
CA ASN A 195 22.17 -1.16 10.15
C ASN A 195 20.82 -1.54 10.76
N GLY A 196 20.62 -2.83 11.03
CA GLY A 196 19.41 -3.36 11.66
C GLY A 196 18.14 -3.24 10.82
N MET A 197 18.24 -3.10 9.48
CA MET A 197 17.07 -3.02 8.63
C MET A 197 16.20 -4.27 8.73
N GLN A 198 14.88 -4.07 8.76
CA GLN A 198 13.87 -5.11 8.85
C GLN A 198 12.90 -5.01 7.67
N TYR A 199 12.59 -6.13 7.04
CA TYR A 199 11.52 -6.24 6.05
C TYR A 199 10.98 -7.66 6.02
N ARG A 200 9.77 -7.83 5.51
CA ARG A 200 9.19 -9.16 5.29
C ARG A 200 9.62 -9.70 3.92
N ALA A 201 9.95 -10.99 3.87
CA ALA A 201 10.30 -11.71 2.64
C ALA A 201 9.09 -12.34 1.93
N ASP A 202 7.89 -12.27 2.54
CA ASP A 202 6.68 -12.96 2.09
C ASP A 202 5.55 -12.04 1.60
N ILE A 203 5.81 -10.74 1.36
CA ILE A 203 4.80 -9.83 0.82
C ILE A 203 4.30 -10.34 -0.54
N GLY A 204 2.99 -10.54 -0.65
CA GLY A 204 2.35 -11.07 -1.86
C GLY A 204 2.22 -12.60 -1.91
N ASN A 205 2.96 -13.36 -1.11
CA ASN A 205 2.95 -14.84 -1.17
C ASN A 205 1.56 -15.44 -0.99
N LYS A 206 0.71 -14.88 -0.12
CA LYS A 206 -0.66 -15.37 0.08
C LYS A 206 -1.52 -15.31 -1.19
N ALA A 207 -1.30 -14.32 -2.04
CA ALA A 207 -2.00 -14.20 -3.31
C ALA A 207 -1.44 -15.21 -4.33
N LEU A 208 -0.12 -15.36 -4.39
CA LEU A 208 0.54 -16.29 -5.32
C LEU A 208 0.28 -17.78 -4.99
N MET A 209 0.05 -18.11 -3.72
CA MET A 209 -0.29 -19.48 -3.30
C MET A 209 -1.74 -19.90 -3.60
N LYS A 210 -2.64 -18.93 -3.85
CA LYS A 210 -4.04 -19.24 -4.23
C LYS A 210 -4.21 -19.52 -5.71
N ASP A 211 -3.21 -19.23 -6.52
CA ASP A 211 -3.18 -19.49 -7.96
C ASP A 211 -2.59 -20.88 -8.29
N LEU A 212 -2.27 -21.69 -7.26
CA LEU A 212 -1.85 -23.11 -7.34
C LEU A 212 -2.97 -24.01 -6.83
#